data_ea2f2eb380b3b618bb7ea1dc4055f2f6
#
_entry.id   ea2f2eb380b3b618bb7ea1dc4055f2f6
#
_cell.length_a   1.000
_cell.length_b   1.000
_cell.length_c   1.000
_cell.angle_alpha   90.00
_cell.angle_beta   90.00
_cell.angle_gamma   90.00
#
_symmetry.space_group_name_H-M   'P 1'
#
loop_
_entity.id
_entity.type
_entity.pdbx_description
1 polymer ?
#
loop_
_entity_poly.entity_id
_entity_poly.type
_entity_poly.pdbx_seq_one_letter_code
_entity_poly.pdbx_strand_id
1 'polypeptide(L)' 'MDIRIGDILTMNKPHPCGSRDWQVLRIGADFKLRCCGCGHEVMGARSRFEKNVRQVRRETL' A
#
# COMPACT_ATOMS: atom_id res chain seq x y z
N MET A 1 -6.34 11.95 1.49
CA MET A 1 -6.50 10.50 1.74
C MET A 1 -5.83 10.16 3.06
N ASP A 2 -6.57 9.55 3.96
CA ASP A 2 -6.07 9.22 5.31
C ASP A 2 -5.53 7.79 5.30
N ILE A 3 -4.22 7.65 5.36
CA ILE A 3 -3.53 6.36 5.33
C ILE A 3 -2.70 6.23 6.60
N ARG A 4 -2.84 5.08 7.28
CA ARG A 4 -2.14 4.79 8.53
C ARG A 4 -1.36 3.50 8.44
N ILE A 5 -0.38 3.35 9.33
CA ILE A 5 0.38 2.10 9.45
C ILE A 5 -0.58 0.94 9.72
N GLY A 6 -0.41 -0.15 8.99
CA GLY A 6 -1.27 -1.33 9.08
C GLY A 6 -2.42 -1.35 8.10
N ASP A 7 -2.73 -0.23 7.46
CA ASP A 7 -3.77 -0.19 6.44
C ASP A 7 -3.39 -1.04 5.23
N ILE A 8 -4.41 -1.58 4.56
CA ILE A 8 -4.23 -2.31 3.30
C ILE A 8 -4.67 -1.41 2.17
N LEU A 9 -3.75 -1.14 1.25
CA LEU A 9 -4.03 -0.33 0.07
C LEU A 9 -4.26 -1.26 -1.12
N THR A 10 -5.42 -1.13 -1.75
CA THR A 10 -5.71 -1.83 -3.01
C THR A 10 -5.34 -0.91 -4.15
N MET A 11 -4.38 -1.33 -4.96
CA MET A 11 -3.87 -0.52 -6.06
C MET A 11 -4.67 -0.73 -7.34
N ASN A 12 -4.64 0.27 -8.23
CA ASN A 12 -5.27 0.17 -9.54
C ASN A 12 -4.58 -0.86 -10.43
N LYS A 13 -3.26 -0.95 -10.31
CA LYS A 13 -2.46 -1.88 -11.12
C LYS A 13 -2.04 -3.08 -10.28
N PRO A 14 -2.11 -4.30 -10.83
CA PRO A 14 -1.63 -5.47 -10.11
C PRO A 14 -0.10 -5.47 -10.05
N HIS A 15 0.44 -6.02 -8.97
CA HIS A 15 1.84 -6.36 -8.87
C HIS A 15 2.13 -7.58 -9.78
N PRO A 16 3.37 -7.77 -10.25
CA PRO A 16 3.71 -8.95 -11.08
C PRO A 16 3.34 -10.29 -10.46
N CYS A 17 3.22 -10.38 -9.13
CA CYS A 17 2.75 -11.60 -8.45
C CYS A 17 1.23 -11.81 -8.54
N GLY A 18 0.49 -10.85 -9.11
CA GLY A 18 -0.95 -10.91 -9.25
C GLY A 18 -1.74 -10.22 -8.15
N SER A 19 -1.11 -9.86 -7.03
CA SER A 19 -1.79 -9.17 -5.94
C SER A 19 -1.90 -7.68 -6.20
N ARG A 20 -2.99 -7.07 -5.74
CA ARG A 20 -3.18 -5.61 -5.77
C ARG A 20 -3.12 -5.00 -4.39
N ASP A 21 -3.04 -5.82 -3.35
CA ASP A 21 -3.10 -5.37 -1.96
C ASP A 21 -1.70 -5.18 -1.40
N TRP A 22 -1.52 -4.06 -0.73
CA TRP A 22 -0.27 -3.69 -0.09
C TRP A 22 -0.53 -3.25 1.34
N GLN A 23 0.26 -3.75 2.27
CA GLN A 23 0.19 -3.33 3.67
C GLN A 23 1.12 -2.15 3.91
N VAL A 24 0.62 -1.14 4.60
CA VAL A 24 1.41 0.05 4.95
C VAL A 24 2.30 -0.28 6.15
N LEU A 25 3.61 -0.22 5.95
CA LEU A 25 4.59 -0.47 7.01
C LEU A 25 5.11 0.82 7.63
N ARG A 26 5.20 1.89 6.84
CA ARG A 26 5.69 3.19 7.29
C ARG A 26 4.98 4.30 6.54
N ILE A 27 4.70 5.39 7.25
CA ILE A 27 4.12 6.61 6.68
C ILE A 27 5.05 7.78 6.95
N GLY A 28 4.87 8.85 6.20
CA GLY A 28 5.69 10.07 6.28
C GLY A 28 5.73 10.71 4.91
N ALA A 29 6.82 11.39 4.59
CA ALA A 29 7.03 11.92 3.24
C ALA A 29 7.10 10.78 2.22
N ASP A 30 7.69 9.64 2.62
CA ASP A 30 7.72 8.42 1.84
C ASP A 30 6.91 7.32 2.53
N PHE A 31 6.28 6.47 1.73
CA PHE A 31 5.59 5.27 2.22
C PHE A 31 6.46 4.05 2.02
N LYS A 32 6.44 3.15 3.00
CA LYS A 32 6.98 1.81 2.85
C LYS A 32 5.81 0.84 2.85
N LEU A 33 5.71 0.05 1.79
CA LEU A 33 4.60 -0.87 1.57
C LEU A 33 5.13 -2.29 1.37
N ARG A 34 4.35 -3.27 1.80
CA ARG A 34 4.64 -4.68 1.60
C ARG A 34 3.52 -5.32 0.79
N CYS A 35 3.88 -6.02 -0.28
CA CYS A 35 2.91 -6.75 -1.09
C CYS A 35 2.31 -7.89 -0.28
N CYS A 36 0.99 -7.93 -0.18
CA CYS A 36 0.30 -8.98 0.57
C CYS A 36 0.39 -10.34 -0.12
N GLY A 37 0.66 -10.36 -1.43
CA GLY A 37 0.76 -11.61 -2.17
C GLY A 37 2.11 -12.30 -2.07
N CYS A 38 3.21 -11.56 -2.29
CA CYS A 38 4.55 -12.14 -2.33
C CYS A 38 5.49 -11.65 -1.24
N GLY A 39 5.09 -10.66 -0.45
CA GLY A 39 5.90 -10.12 0.64
C GLY A 39 6.99 -9.13 0.19
N HIS A 40 7.02 -8.77 -1.07
CA HIS A 40 7.98 -7.79 -1.57
C HIS A 40 7.72 -6.41 -0.95
N GLU A 41 8.79 -5.74 -0.48
CA GLU A 41 8.67 -4.42 0.11
C GLU A 41 9.17 -3.36 -0.88
N VAL A 42 8.44 -2.26 -0.94
CA VAL A 42 8.81 -1.11 -1.77
C VAL A 42 8.73 0.16 -0.94
N MET A 43 9.50 1.16 -1.33
CA MET A 43 9.46 2.47 -0.70
C MET A 43 9.50 3.54 -1.78
N GLY A 44 8.74 4.61 -1.58
CA GLY A 44 8.71 5.72 -2.52
C GLY A 44 7.85 6.86 -2.03
N ALA A 45 7.80 7.94 -2.81
CA ALA A 45 7.07 9.13 -2.44
C ALA A 45 5.58 8.85 -2.22
N ARG A 46 5.04 9.41 -1.15
CA ARG A 46 3.62 9.29 -0.79
C ARG A 46 2.69 9.64 -1.95
N SER A 47 2.95 10.78 -2.60
CA SER A 47 2.10 11.25 -3.70
C SER A 47 2.02 10.25 -4.84
N ARG A 48 3.12 9.57 -5.11
CA ARG A 48 3.19 8.56 -6.17
C ARG A 48 2.28 7.37 -5.88
N PHE A 49 2.29 6.88 -4.65
CA PHE A 49 1.43 5.76 -4.27
C PHE A 49 -0.03 6.17 -4.20
N GLU A 50 -0.33 7.34 -3.66
CA GLU A 50 -1.72 7.82 -3.55
C GLU A 50 -2.44 7.88 -4.88
N LYS A 51 -1.73 8.21 -5.96
CA LYS A 51 -2.31 8.26 -7.31
C LYS A 51 -2.78 6.90 -7.80
N ASN A 52 -2.20 5.82 -7.29
CA ASN A 52 -2.51 4.46 -7.72
C ASN A 52 -3.43 3.72 -6.75
N VAL A 53 -3.75 4.33 -5.61
CA VAL A 53 -4.61 3.69 -4.61
C VAL A 53 -6.06 3.75 -5.08
N ARG A 54 -6.68 2.59 -5.19
CA ARG A 54 -8.10 2.45 -5.52
C ARG A 54 -8.97 2.44 -4.27
N GLN A 55 -8.49 1.79 -3.20
CA GLN A 55 -9.24 1.63 -1.98
C GLN A 55 -8.28 1.49 -0.80
N VAL A 56 -8.67 2.04 0.34
CA VAL A 56 -7.96 1.87 1.61
C VAL A 56 -8.84 1.02 2.51
N ARG A 57 -8.30 -0.11 2.98
CA ARG A 57 -8.98 -0.99 3.92
C ARG A 57 -8.24 -0.94 5.24
N ARG A 58 -8.99 -0.87 6.32
CA ARG A 58 -8.43 -0.83 7.67
C ARG A 58 -8.96 -2.03 8.43
N GLU A 59 -8.04 -2.89 8.88
CA GLU A 59 -8.43 -3.99 9.74
C GLU A 59 -8.65 -3.45 11.15
N THR A 60 -9.87 -3.60 11.63
CA THR A 60 -10.22 -3.29 13.02
C THR A 60 -10.51 -4.59 13.74
N LEU A 61 -9.84 -4.78 14.84
CA LEU A 61 -10.13 -5.91 15.73
C LEU A 61 -11.20 -5.51 16.72
#